data_f4b0642592e063da0c06a96c9cd41056
#
_entry.id   f4b0642592e063da0c06a96c9cd41056
#
_cell.length_a   1.000
_cell.length_b   1.000
_cell.length_c   1.000
_cell.angle_alpha   90.00
_cell.angle_beta   90.00
_cell.angle_gamma   90.00
#
_symmetry.space_group_name_H-M   'P 1'
#
loop_
_entity.id
_entity.type
_entity.pdbx_description
1 polymer ?
#
loop_
_entity_poly.entity_id
_entity_poly.type
_entity_poly.pdbx_seq_one_letter_code
_entity_poly.pdbx_strand_id
1 'polypeptide(L)'
;MQKELIGVIVPVYKVEKYIAECIESILAQTYAKFRLILVDDGTPDGAGKICDEYAKKDPRITVIHQENTGVTQARAHGVEEAADCEFITFVDSDDTIATGFLEEFYKAMHNDVDIVINESNLPIGNLPMEEYLECLFTGKHGVKLAPWCRLFRRSLFSDKTFDIPRDIVVGEDMLMNIRLAFSSSKEQIAVIDNAGLYNYRENEGGISCSFKGSPEYEHLFQQSLKQSIPRGKDAKYFDFTIKNRLKNFHRFYGKKYNVKGMKDTAFYQELKSDMEQYGYKLPAAERILFNNENPVVRFLALIARGVMKPFYKR
;
A
#
# COMPACT_ATOMS: atom_id res chain seq x y z
N MET A 1 -13.79 -23.86 -19.86
CA MET A 1 -13.90 -23.61 -18.41
C MET A 1 -14.89 -22.47 -18.20
N GLN A 2 -15.76 -22.58 -17.21
CA GLN A 2 -16.70 -21.51 -16.88
C GLN A 2 -15.87 -20.37 -16.28
N LYS A 3 -15.99 -19.14 -16.83
CA LYS A 3 -15.29 -17.95 -16.29
C LYS A 3 -15.76 -17.69 -14.86
N GLU A 4 -14.85 -17.33 -13.96
CA GLU A 4 -15.11 -17.08 -12.54
C GLU A 4 -15.45 -15.61 -12.29
N LEU A 5 -16.20 -15.31 -11.23
CA LEU A 5 -16.70 -13.97 -10.95
C LEU A 5 -15.61 -13.11 -10.32
N ILE A 6 -15.40 -11.91 -10.86
CA ILE A 6 -14.47 -10.92 -10.35
C ILE A 6 -15.24 -9.80 -9.65
N GLY A 7 -14.93 -9.50 -8.40
CA GLY A 7 -15.38 -8.30 -7.70
C GLY A 7 -14.44 -7.13 -8.00
N VAL A 8 -14.98 -6.09 -8.61
CA VAL A 8 -14.28 -4.81 -8.84
C VAL A 8 -14.76 -3.83 -7.79
N ILE A 9 -13.89 -3.45 -6.86
CA ILE A 9 -14.24 -2.61 -5.71
C ILE A 9 -13.71 -1.21 -5.93
N VAL A 10 -14.59 -0.22 -5.83
CA VAL A 10 -14.30 1.20 -6.03
C VAL A 10 -14.74 1.99 -4.81
N PRO A 11 -13.80 2.44 -3.96
CA PRO A 11 -14.10 3.39 -2.88
C PRO A 11 -14.43 4.77 -3.46
N VAL A 12 -15.51 5.40 -3.02
CA VAL A 12 -16.03 6.65 -3.58
C VAL A 12 -16.06 7.74 -2.51
N TYR A 13 -15.25 8.79 -2.67
CA TYR A 13 -15.28 9.96 -1.79
C TYR A 13 -14.75 11.22 -2.48
N LYS A 14 -15.58 12.26 -2.63
CA LYS A 14 -15.25 13.56 -3.26
C LYS A 14 -14.72 13.45 -4.70
N VAL A 15 -15.40 12.65 -5.52
CA VAL A 15 -14.99 12.33 -6.90
C VAL A 15 -16.11 12.55 -7.93
N GLU A 16 -17.06 13.44 -7.65
CA GLU A 16 -18.21 13.73 -8.54
C GLU A 16 -17.80 13.98 -10.00
N LYS A 17 -16.64 14.59 -10.21
CA LYS A 17 -16.12 14.91 -11.56
C LYS A 17 -15.59 13.70 -12.34
N TYR A 18 -15.26 12.61 -11.66
CA TYR A 18 -14.48 11.51 -12.22
C TYR A 18 -15.23 10.18 -12.21
N ILE A 19 -16.11 9.99 -11.23
CA ILE A 19 -16.74 8.69 -10.95
C ILE A 19 -17.52 8.12 -12.15
N ALA A 20 -18.15 8.95 -12.97
CA ALA A 20 -18.87 8.48 -14.15
C ALA A 20 -17.92 7.84 -15.16
N GLU A 21 -16.80 8.49 -15.47
CA GLU A 21 -15.78 7.95 -16.40
C GLU A 21 -15.13 6.67 -15.86
N CYS A 22 -14.87 6.60 -14.55
CA CYS A 22 -14.40 5.40 -13.87
C CYS A 22 -15.38 4.23 -14.08
N ILE A 23 -16.67 4.42 -13.75
CA ILE A 23 -17.72 3.40 -13.91
C ILE A 23 -17.81 2.95 -15.36
N GLU A 24 -17.85 3.86 -16.32
CA GLU A 24 -17.94 3.53 -17.75
C GLU A 24 -16.76 2.69 -18.23
N SER A 25 -15.54 2.98 -17.77
CA SER A 25 -14.36 2.22 -18.09
C SER A 25 -14.41 0.78 -17.58
N ILE A 26 -15.04 0.56 -16.42
CA ILE A 26 -15.25 -0.77 -15.83
C ILE A 26 -16.39 -1.50 -16.57
N LEU A 27 -17.46 -0.82 -16.91
CA LEU A 27 -18.58 -1.43 -17.65
C LEU A 27 -18.19 -1.86 -19.07
N ALA A 28 -17.17 -1.21 -19.66
CA ALA A 28 -16.65 -1.51 -20.98
C ALA A 28 -15.68 -2.72 -21.04
N GLN A 29 -15.48 -3.44 -19.95
CA GLN A 29 -14.56 -4.57 -19.90
C GLN A 29 -14.96 -5.74 -20.80
N THR A 30 -14.00 -6.31 -21.52
CA THR A 30 -14.19 -7.50 -22.38
C THR A 30 -14.47 -8.77 -21.58
N TYR A 31 -14.00 -8.84 -20.35
CA TYR A 31 -14.37 -9.88 -19.40
C TYR A 31 -15.73 -9.56 -18.76
N ALA A 32 -16.78 -10.21 -19.22
CA ALA A 32 -18.15 -9.85 -18.85
C ALA A 32 -18.61 -10.35 -17.46
N LYS A 33 -17.92 -11.32 -16.85
CA LYS A 33 -18.33 -11.94 -15.59
C LYS A 33 -17.71 -11.22 -14.38
N PHE A 34 -18.21 -10.03 -14.08
CA PHE A 34 -17.78 -9.25 -12.93
C PHE A 34 -18.98 -8.62 -12.20
N ARG A 35 -18.76 -8.24 -10.94
CA ARG A 35 -19.60 -7.33 -10.15
C ARG A 35 -18.81 -6.06 -9.88
N LEU A 36 -19.45 -4.92 -10.09
CA LEU A 36 -18.90 -3.61 -9.71
C LEU A 36 -19.51 -3.19 -8.38
N ILE A 37 -18.70 -3.02 -7.37
CA ILE A 37 -19.11 -2.65 -6.01
C ILE A 37 -18.57 -1.25 -5.74
N LEU A 38 -19.48 -0.28 -5.76
CA LEU A 38 -19.21 1.14 -5.47
C LEU A 38 -19.48 1.39 -3.99
N VAL A 39 -18.46 1.75 -3.23
CA VAL A 39 -18.59 2.02 -1.80
C VAL A 39 -18.51 3.52 -1.56
N ASP A 40 -19.66 4.17 -1.44
CA ASP A 40 -19.79 5.58 -1.07
C ASP A 40 -19.46 5.73 0.42
N ASP A 41 -18.27 6.24 0.70
CA ASP A 41 -17.74 6.47 2.05
C ASP A 41 -18.22 7.83 2.61
N GLY A 42 -19.53 8.06 2.54
CA GLY A 42 -20.18 9.27 3.05
C GLY A 42 -19.73 10.51 2.28
N THR A 43 -19.68 10.44 0.96
CA THR A 43 -19.23 11.57 0.14
C THR A 43 -20.17 12.77 0.26
N PRO A 44 -19.64 14.00 0.48
CA PRO A 44 -20.49 15.20 0.60
C PRO A 44 -20.90 15.81 -0.75
N ASP A 45 -20.33 15.31 -1.87
CA ASP A 45 -20.62 15.78 -3.24
C ASP A 45 -21.65 14.89 -3.95
N GLY A 46 -21.88 15.12 -5.25
CA GLY A 46 -22.85 14.36 -6.03
C GLY A 46 -22.45 12.95 -6.43
N ALA A 47 -21.25 12.46 -6.07
CA ALA A 47 -20.74 11.18 -6.53
C ALA A 47 -21.64 9.98 -6.14
N GLY A 48 -22.16 9.95 -4.91
CA GLY A 48 -23.08 8.90 -4.46
C GLY A 48 -24.34 8.80 -5.30
N LYS A 49 -24.94 9.94 -5.68
CA LYS A 49 -26.13 9.98 -6.57
C LYS A 49 -25.80 9.44 -7.97
N ILE A 50 -24.62 9.76 -8.49
CA ILE A 50 -24.17 9.24 -9.79
C ILE A 50 -24.06 7.71 -9.71
N CYS A 51 -23.46 7.16 -8.64
CA CYS A 51 -23.40 5.72 -8.42
C CYS A 51 -24.77 5.07 -8.45
N ASP A 52 -25.77 5.62 -7.77
CA ASP A 52 -27.16 5.13 -7.75
C ASP A 52 -27.82 5.15 -9.13
N GLU A 53 -27.52 6.17 -9.92
CA GLU A 53 -28.06 6.27 -11.29
C GLU A 53 -27.50 5.19 -12.21
N TYR A 54 -26.22 4.83 -12.06
CA TYR A 54 -25.61 3.72 -12.80
C TYR A 54 -26.15 2.36 -12.33
N ALA A 55 -26.31 2.15 -11.02
CA ALA A 55 -26.85 0.91 -10.47
C ALA A 55 -28.27 0.60 -10.96
N LYS A 56 -29.10 1.64 -11.21
CA LYS A 56 -30.43 1.47 -11.83
C LYS A 56 -30.38 1.00 -13.29
N LYS A 57 -29.26 1.19 -13.98
CA LYS A 57 -29.11 0.91 -15.42
C LYS A 57 -28.41 -0.43 -15.68
N ASP A 58 -27.54 -0.87 -14.77
CA ASP A 58 -26.75 -2.09 -14.96
C ASP A 58 -26.81 -2.97 -13.70
N PRO A 59 -27.37 -4.20 -13.79
CA PRO A 59 -27.54 -5.10 -12.65
C PRO A 59 -26.22 -5.66 -12.10
N ARG A 60 -25.08 -5.44 -12.77
CA ARG A 60 -23.77 -5.81 -12.26
C ARG A 60 -23.26 -4.85 -11.19
N ILE A 61 -23.91 -3.69 -10.99
CA ILE A 61 -23.49 -2.66 -10.05
C ILE A 61 -24.24 -2.83 -8.72
N THR A 62 -23.49 -2.85 -7.63
CA THR A 62 -23.99 -2.71 -6.26
C THR A 62 -23.43 -1.43 -5.68
N VAL A 63 -24.26 -0.63 -5.00
CA VAL A 63 -23.82 0.57 -4.28
C VAL A 63 -24.01 0.33 -2.78
N ILE A 64 -22.98 0.65 -2.01
CA ILE A 64 -23.01 0.65 -0.55
C ILE A 64 -22.83 2.10 -0.09
N HIS A 65 -23.77 2.62 0.71
CA HIS A 65 -23.63 3.91 1.37
C HIS A 65 -23.27 3.71 2.83
N GLN A 66 -22.20 4.33 3.27
CA GLN A 66 -21.73 4.27 4.66
C GLN A 66 -21.36 5.64 5.21
N GLU A 67 -21.28 5.80 6.53
CA GLU A 67 -20.62 6.94 7.13
C GLU A 67 -19.14 6.93 6.77
N ASN A 68 -18.51 8.12 6.67
CA ASN A 68 -17.10 8.21 6.32
C ASN A 68 -16.20 7.53 7.36
N THR A 69 -15.66 6.39 7.01
CA THR A 69 -14.74 5.58 7.83
C THR A 69 -13.33 5.47 7.24
N GLY A 70 -13.14 6.02 6.05
CA GLY A 70 -11.86 6.03 5.33
C GLY A 70 -11.72 4.89 4.32
N VAL A 71 -10.80 5.06 3.38
CA VAL A 71 -10.61 4.20 2.20
C VAL A 71 -10.37 2.72 2.57
N THR A 72 -9.65 2.45 3.65
CA THR A 72 -9.38 1.09 4.12
C THR A 72 -10.67 0.35 4.49
N GLN A 73 -11.56 1.00 5.25
CA GLN A 73 -12.84 0.42 5.64
C GLN A 73 -13.82 0.33 4.47
N ALA A 74 -13.81 1.31 3.57
CA ALA A 74 -14.58 1.24 2.33
C ALA A 74 -14.17 0.02 1.48
N ARG A 75 -12.87 -0.26 1.36
CA ARG A 75 -12.38 -1.47 0.69
C ARG A 75 -12.79 -2.75 1.43
N ALA A 76 -12.77 -2.75 2.76
CA ALA A 76 -13.21 -3.89 3.57
C ALA A 76 -14.68 -4.26 3.29
N HIS A 77 -15.58 -3.28 3.39
CA HIS A 77 -17.01 -3.48 3.11
C HIS A 77 -17.25 -3.92 1.66
N GLY A 78 -16.48 -3.40 0.71
CA GLY A 78 -16.54 -3.88 -0.68
C GLY A 78 -16.14 -5.36 -0.83
N VAL A 79 -15.12 -5.82 -0.09
CA VAL A 79 -14.70 -7.23 -0.09
C VAL A 79 -15.74 -8.13 0.60
N GLU A 80 -16.39 -7.66 1.66
CA GLU A 80 -17.49 -8.37 2.32
C GLU A 80 -18.68 -8.55 1.38
N GLU A 81 -19.09 -7.50 0.66
CA GLU A 81 -20.16 -7.56 -0.33
C GLU A 81 -19.81 -8.49 -1.50
N ALA A 82 -18.54 -8.63 -1.84
CA ALA A 82 -18.03 -9.53 -2.88
C ALA A 82 -17.93 -10.99 -2.42
N ALA A 83 -18.77 -11.45 -1.48
CA ALA A 83 -18.66 -12.79 -0.87
C ALA A 83 -18.80 -13.95 -1.88
N ASP A 84 -19.51 -13.74 -2.97
CA ASP A 84 -19.72 -14.70 -4.06
C ASP A 84 -18.68 -14.63 -5.19
N CYS A 85 -17.75 -13.66 -5.11
CA CYS A 85 -16.68 -13.52 -6.10
C CYS A 85 -15.49 -14.42 -5.76
N GLU A 86 -14.85 -14.98 -6.79
CA GLU A 86 -13.62 -15.77 -6.63
C GLU A 86 -12.38 -14.88 -6.57
N PHE A 87 -12.42 -13.75 -7.25
CA PHE A 87 -11.32 -12.80 -7.33
C PHE A 87 -11.75 -11.39 -7.00
N ILE A 88 -10.81 -10.59 -6.50
CA ILE A 88 -11.00 -9.19 -6.12
C ILE A 88 -9.94 -8.34 -6.82
N THR A 89 -10.36 -7.20 -7.36
CA THR A 89 -9.49 -6.11 -7.79
C THR A 89 -10.02 -4.78 -7.27
N PHE A 90 -9.13 -3.81 -7.10
CA PHE A 90 -9.48 -2.45 -6.68
C PHE A 90 -9.21 -1.47 -7.82
N VAL A 91 -10.08 -0.48 -7.96
CA VAL A 91 -9.90 0.65 -8.86
C VAL A 91 -10.17 1.93 -8.07
N ASP A 92 -9.28 2.90 -8.13
CA ASP A 92 -9.53 4.19 -7.48
C ASP A 92 -10.54 5.00 -8.31
N SER A 93 -11.45 5.69 -7.63
CA SER A 93 -12.65 6.28 -8.25
C SER A 93 -12.38 7.50 -9.14
N ASP A 94 -11.17 8.04 -9.13
CA ASP A 94 -10.71 9.10 -10.03
C ASP A 94 -9.89 8.59 -11.22
N ASP A 95 -9.67 7.25 -11.32
CA ASP A 95 -8.91 6.59 -12.37
C ASP A 95 -9.81 5.87 -13.39
N THR A 96 -9.20 5.37 -14.45
CA THR A 96 -9.87 4.52 -15.47
C THR A 96 -9.03 3.30 -15.83
N ILE A 97 -9.68 2.24 -16.33
CA ILE A 97 -9.02 1.02 -16.77
C ILE A 97 -9.29 0.75 -18.26
N ALA A 98 -8.30 0.20 -18.96
CA ALA A 98 -8.49 -0.22 -20.36
C ALA A 98 -9.44 -1.41 -20.47
N THR A 99 -10.12 -1.54 -21.61
CA THR A 99 -11.16 -2.57 -21.86
C THR A 99 -10.70 -4.01 -21.66
N GLY A 100 -9.39 -4.29 -21.78
CA GLY A 100 -8.79 -5.61 -21.56
C GLY A 100 -8.28 -5.88 -20.15
N PHE A 101 -8.41 -4.93 -19.20
CA PHE A 101 -7.82 -5.04 -17.87
C PHE A 101 -8.20 -6.35 -17.16
N LEU A 102 -9.49 -6.60 -16.96
CA LEU A 102 -9.94 -7.82 -16.27
C LEU A 102 -9.56 -9.10 -17.00
N GLU A 103 -9.60 -9.10 -18.32
CA GLU A 103 -9.27 -10.27 -19.14
C GLU A 103 -7.77 -10.63 -19.03
N GLU A 104 -6.87 -9.66 -19.08
CA GLU A 104 -5.43 -9.90 -18.97
C GLU A 104 -5.03 -10.42 -17.58
N PHE A 105 -5.58 -9.84 -16.51
CA PHE A 105 -5.37 -10.34 -15.16
C PHE A 105 -5.94 -11.74 -14.95
N TYR A 106 -7.13 -12.00 -15.49
CA TYR A 106 -7.76 -13.33 -15.39
C TYR A 106 -6.96 -14.42 -16.13
N LYS A 107 -6.41 -14.11 -17.32
CA LYS A 107 -5.55 -15.04 -18.06
C LYS A 107 -4.29 -15.43 -17.31
N ALA A 108 -3.72 -14.50 -16.54
CA ALA A 108 -2.52 -14.73 -15.76
C ALA A 108 -2.80 -15.46 -14.42
N MET A 109 -4.06 -15.47 -13.97
CA MET A 109 -4.46 -16.15 -12.74
C MET A 109 -4.57 -17.66 -12.99
N HIS A 110 -3.77 -18.44 -12.28
CA HIS A 110 -3.78 -19.92 -12.35
C HIS A 110 -3.67 -20.54 -10.94
N ASN A 111 -3.75 -21.87 -10.87
CA ASN A 111 -3.87 -22.58 -9.58
C ASN A 111 -2.66 -22.42 -8.66
N ASP A 112 -1.49 -22.08 -9.18
CA ASP A 112 -0.24 -21.96 -8.41
C ASP A 112 0.01 -20.53 -7.92
N VAL A 113 -0.90 -19.58 -8.20
CA VAL A 113 -0.81 -18.20 -7.74
C VAL A 113 -2.14 -17.73 -7.16
N ASP A 114 -2.05 -16.87 -6.15
CA ASP A 114 -3.21 -16.21 -5.55
C ASP A 114 -3.20 -14.70 -5.82
N ILE A 115 -2.12 -14.18 -6.40
CA ILE A 115 -1.90 -12.77 -6.69
C ILE A 115 -1.34 -12.62 -8.09
N VAL A 116 -1.95 -11.75 -8.88
CA VAL A 116 -1.41 -11.27 -10.17
C VAL A 116 -1.15 -9.78 -10.05
N ILE A 117 0.01 -9.32 -10.50
CA ILE A 117 0.35 -7.90 -10.52
C ILE A 117 0.75 -7.43 -11.92
N ASN A 118 0.53 -6.16 -12.22
CA ASN A 118 1.00 -5.54 -13.47
C ASN A 118 2.14 -4.55 -13.15
N GLU A 119 3.37 -4.95 -13.46
CA GLU A 119 4.58 -4.18 -13.14
C GLU A 119 5.64 -4.33 -14.23
N SER A 120 6.01 -3.23 -14.88
CA SER A 120 6.95 -3.22 -16.01
C SER A 120 8.43 -3.43 -15.62
N ASN A 121 8.77 -3.27 -14.35
CA ASN A 121 10.14 -3.37 -13.86
C ASN A 121 10.48 -4.73 -13.25
N LEU A 122 9.57 -5.68 -13.35
CA LEU A 122 9.73 -7.06 -12.89
C LEU A 122 9.74 -8.04 -14.06
N PRO A 123 10.37 -9.22 -13.92
CA PRO A 123 10.28 -10.26 -14.94
C PRO A 123 8.82 -10.72 -15.14
N ILE A 124 8.39 -10.81 -16.40
CA ILE A 124 7.06 -11.34 -16.74
C ILE A 124 7.03 -12.85 -16.43
N GLY A 125 5.91 -13.33 -15.92
CA GLY A 125 5.68 -14.72 -15.53
C GLY A 125 5.64 -14.90 -14.02
N ASN A 126 6.18 -15.99 -13.51
CA ASN A 126 6.14 -16.29 -12.09
C ASN A 126 7.30 -15.63 -11.34
N LEU A 127 6.96 -14.92 -10.27
CA LEU A 127 7.92 -14.29 -9.35
C LEU A 127 7.80 -14.98 -7.98
N PRO A 128 8.91 -15.38 -7.32
CA PRO A 128 8.86 -15.90 -5.97
C PRO A 128 8.19 -14.95 -4.99
N MET A 129 7.31 -15.47 -4.12
CA MET A 129 6.60 -14.67 -3.10
C MET A 129 7.57 -13.91 -2.20
N GLU A 130 8.71 -14.52 -1.91
CA GLU A 130 9.76 -13.91 -1.11
C GLU A 130 10.36 -12.65 -1.76
N GLU A 131 10.59 -12.69 -3.07
CA GLU A 131 11.09 -11.55 -3.84
C GLU A 131 10.03 -10.45 -3.95
N TYR A 132 8.77 -10.83 -4.13
CA TYR A 132 7.65 -9.87 -4.10
C TYR A 132 7.54 -9.17 -2.74
N LEU A 133 7.63 -9.90 -1.64
CA LEU A 133 7.67 -9.32 -0.28
C LEU A 133 8.86 -8.37 -0.12
N GLU A 134 10.07 -8.76 -0.59
CA GLU A 134 11.22 -7.87 -0.57
C GLU A 134 10.93 -6.55 -1.32
N CYS A 135 10.28 -6.63 -2.48
CA CYS A 135 9.88 -5.45 -3.24
C CYS A 135 8.90 -4.57 -2.46
N LEU A 136 7.90 -5.15 -1.79
CA LEU A 136 6.94 -4.40 -0.97
C LEU A 136 7.61 -3.68 0.20
N PHE A 137 8.57 -4.32 0.87
CA PHE A 137 9.27 -3.73 2.01
C PHE A 137 10.30 -2.65 1.61
N THR A 138 10.93 -2.78 0.45
CA THR A 138 12.07 -1.95 0.06
C THR A 138 11.76 -0.92 -1.02
N GLY A 139 10.66 -1.09 -1.74
CA GLY A 139 10.39 -0.38 -2.99
C GLY A 139 11.36 -0.76 -4.11
N LYS A 140 12.04 -1.91 -4.00
CA LYS A 140 12.95 -2.43 -5.03
C LYS A 140 12.20 -2.55 -6.36
N HIS A 141 12.87 -2.30 -7.44
CA HIS A 141 12.29 -2.27 -8.80
C HIS A 141 11.16 -1.25 -9.00
N GLY A 142 10.93 -0.34 -8.04
CA GLY A 142 9.85 0.65 -8.15
C GLY A 142 8.45 0.05 -8.11
N VAL A 143 8.29 -1.14 -7.50
CA VAL A 143 6.98 -1.79 -7.35
C VAL A 143 6.01 -0.86 -6.67
N LYS A 144 4.87 -0.64 -7.30
CA LYS A 144 3.81 0.21 -6.78
C LYS A 144 3.19 -0.45 -5.53
N LEU A 145 2.98 0.36 -4.50
CA LEU A 145 2.43 -0.14 -3.24
C LEU A 145 0.89 -0.04 -3.19
N ALA A 146 0.28 0.66 -4.14
CA ALA A 146 -1.17 0.79 -4.26
C ALA A 146 -1.85 -0.56 -4.59
N PRO A 147 -3.11 -0.79 -4.19
CA PRO A 147 -3.81 -2.05 -4.41
C PRO A 147 -4.34 -2.21 -5.84
N TRP A 148 -4.41 -1.12 -6.61
CA TRP A 148 -4.80 -1.18 -8.01
C TRP A 148 -3.70 -1.83 -8.88
N CYS A 149 -3.99 -2.21 -10.10
CA CYS A 149 -3.13 -3.04 -10.94
C CYS A 149 -2.80 -4.41 -10.33
N ARG A 150 -3.75 -5.00 -9.59
CA ARG A 150 -3.65 -6.32 -8.99
C ARG A 150 -4.95 -7.08 -9.09
N LEU A 151 -4.84 -8.40 -9.21
CA LEU A 151 -5.96 -9.32 -9.02
C LEU A 151 -5.59 -10.27 -7.90
N PHE A 152 -6.46 -10.40 -6.93
CA PHE A 152 -6.27 -11.23 -5.75
C PHE A 152 -7.30 -12.34 -5.72
N ARG A 153 -6.91 -13.54 -5.29
CA ARG A 153 -7.89 -14.54 -4.89
C ARG A 153 -8.60 -14.07 -3.63
N ARG A 154 -9.95 -14.10 -3.63
CA ARG A 154 -10.75 -13.58 -2.52
C ARG A 154 -10.43 -14.24 -1.18
N SER A 155 -10.08 -15.52 -1.19
CA SER A 155 -9.74 -16.27 0.04
C SER A 155 -8.53 -15.71 0.82
N LEU A 156 -7.74 -14.81 0.24
CA LEU A 156 -6.65 -14.13 0.93
C LEU A 156 -7.13 -13.10 1.95
N PHE A 157 -8.35 -12.57 1.76
CA PHE A 157 -8.88 -11.50 2.59
C PHE A 157 -9.49 -12.04 3.88
N SER A 158 -9.20 -11.35 4.96
CA SER A 158 -9.74 -11.58 6.29
C SER A 158 -9.88 -10.24 7.03
N ASP A 159 -10.52 -10.22 8.19
CA ASP A 159 -10.63 -9.03 9.04
C ASP A 159 -9.26 -8.40 9.32
N LYS A 160 -8.21 -9.23 9.45
CA LYS A 160 -6.84 -8.76 9.67
C LYS A 160 -6.27 -7.98 8.49
N THR A 161 -6.76 -8.20 7.26
CA THR A 161 -6.28 -7.49 6.07
C THR A 161 -6.50 -5.99 6.22
N PHE A 162 -7.63 -5.59 6.78
CA PHE A 162 -8.08 -4.20 6.92
C PHE A 162 -7.99 -3.66 8.35
N ASP A 163 -7.43 -4.42 9.31
CA ASP A 163 -7.17 -3.96 10.68
C ASP A 163 -6.01 -2.94 10.70
N ILE A 164 -6.22 -1.81 10.05
CA ILE A 164 -5.27 -0.71 9.91
C ILE A 164 -5.86 0.51 10.61
N PRO A 165 -5.13 1.15 11.55
CA PRO A 165 -5.58 2.36 12.20
C PRO A 165 -5.97 3.46 11.20
N ARG A 166 -7.11 4.12 11.40
CA ARG A 166 -7.62 5.17 10.52
C ARG A 166 -6.64 6.33 10.33
N ASP A 167 -5.81 6.59 11.31
CA ASP A 167 -4.80 7.66 11.25
C ASP A 167 -3.64 7.33 10.29
N ILE A 168 -3.54 6.09 9.81
CA ILE A 168 -2.60 5.72 8.75
C ILE A 168 -3.25 6.02 7.40
N VAL A 169 -3.02 7.23 6.91
CA VAL A 169 -3.58 7.78 5.66
C VAL A 169 -2.62 7.68 4.46
N VAL A 170 -1.39 7.24 4.67
CA VAL A 170 -0.37 6.97 3.63
C VAL A 170 0.41 5.72 4.02
N GLY A 171 0.41 4.71 3.18
CA GLY A 171 1.07 3.43 3.44
C GLY A 171 0.12 2.33 3.93
N GLU A 172 -1.17 2.63 4.11
CA GLU A 172 -2.22 1.64 4.36
C GLU A 172 -2.25 0.57 3.25
N ASP A 173 -2.05 0.99 2.01
CA ASP A 173 -1.95 0.13 0.83
C ASP A 173 -0.80 -0.86 0.93
N MET A 174 0.36 -0.40 1.38
CA MET A 174 1.53 -1.25 1.63
C MET A 174 1.23 -2.30 2.69
N LEU A 175 0.62 -1.89 3.81
CA LEU A 175 0.25 -2.80 4.90
C LEU A 175 -0.74 -3.87 4.41
N MET A 176 -1.76 -3.48 3.66
CA MET A 176 -2.73 -4.38 3.07
C MET A 176 -2.05 -5.39 2.12
N ASN A 177 -1.22 -4.93 1.19
CA ASN A 177 -0.52 -5.81 0.24
C ASN A 177 0.43 -6.78 0.94
N ILE A 178 1.14 -6.35 1.99
CA ILE A 178 2.02 -7.22 2.80
C ILE A 178 1.17 -8.31 3.49
N ARG A 179 0.04 -7.95 4.09
CA ARG A 179 -0.86 -8.91 4.76
C ARG A 179 -1.43 -9.93 3.78
N LEU A 180 -1.86 -9.50 2.60
CA LEU A 180 -2.34 -10.37 1.53
C LEU A 180 -1.24 -11.33 1.04
N ALA A 181 -0.01 -10.83 0.83
CA ALA A 181 1.11 -11.66 0.45
C ALA A 181 1.44 -12.74 1.52
N PHE A 182 1.40 -12.39 2.82
CA PHE A 182 1.58 -13.37 3.89
C PHE A 182 0.39 -14.30 4.10
N SER A 183 -0.81 -13.94 3.64
CA SER A 183 -1.99 -14.80 3.71
C SER A 183 -1.99 -15.89 2.64
N SER A 184 -1.24 -15.71 1.55
CA SER A 184 -1.11 -16.73 0.51
C SER A 184 -0.29 -17.93 0.99
N SER A 185 -0.77 -19.12 0.65
CA SER A 185 -0.02 -20.38 0.80
C SER A 185 0.84 -20.69 -0.41
N LYS A 186 0.80 -19.88 -1.46
CA LYS A 186 1.56 -20.07 -2.70
C LYS A 186 2.97 -19.50 -2.56
N GLU A 187 3.91 -20.16 -3.20
CA GLU A 187 5.33 -19.77 -3.17
C GLU A 187 5.67 -18.67 -4.19
N GLN A 188 4.71 -18.29 -5.03
CA GLN A 188 4.92 -17.37 -6.13
C GLN A 188 3.66 -16.54 -6.43
N ILE A 189 3.86 -15.42 -7.13
CA ILE A 189 2.84 -14.59 -7.75
C ILE A 189 3.02 -14.60 -9.26
N ALA A 190 2.02 -14.15 -10.02
CA ALA A 190 2.18 -13.89 -11.44
C ALA A 190 2.41 -12.40 -11.70
N VAL A 191 3.31 -12.10 -12.63
CA VAL A 191 3.62 -10.75 -13.10
C VAL A 191 3.26 -10.64 -14.57
N ILE A 192 2.46 -9.63 -14.91
CA ILE A 192 2.20 -9.21 -16.28
C ILE A 192 2.82 -7.83 -16.52
N ASP A 193 3.13 -7.52 -17.77
CA ASP A 193 3.59 -6.20 -18.18
C ASP A 193 2.72 -5.71 -19.34
N ASN A 194 1.80 -4.83 -19.03
CA ASN A 194 0.99 -4.14 -20.03
C ASN A 194 0.76 -2.69 -19.58
N ALA A 195 1.57 -1.79 -20.07
CA ALA A 195 1.66 -0.40 -19.63
C ALA A 195 0.36 0.42 -19.82
N GLY A 196 -0.59 -0.05 -20.61
CA GLY A 196 -1.83 0.69 -20.90
C GLY A 196 -3.06 0.20 -20.14
N LEU A 197 -2.95 -0.78 -19.23
CA LEU A 197 -4.12 -1.36 -18.58
C LEU A 197 -4.78 -0.44 -17.54
N TYR A 198 -4.02 0.41 -16.87
CA TYR A 198 -4.52 1.29 -15.83
C TYR A 198 -4.07 2.74 -16.09
N ASN A 199 -5.02 3.66 -16.13
CA ASN A 199 -4.79 5.07 -16.38
C ASN A 199 -4.90 5.85 -15.06
N TYR A 200 -3.77 5.99 -14.38
CA TYR A 200 -3.66 6.78 -13.16
C TYR A 200 -3.79 8.28 -13.49
N ARG A 201 -4.70 8.95 -12.82
CA ARG A 201 -4.92 10.40 -12.96
C ARG A 201 -4.13 11.16 -11.89
N GLU A 202 -3.20 12.00 -12.31
CA GLU A 202 -2.55 12.91 -11.37
C GLU A 202 -3.56 13.95 -10.86
N ASN A 203 -3.85 13.88 -9.57
CA ASN A 203 -4.77 14.80 -8.89
C ASN A 203 -3.98 15.64 -7.89
N GLU A 204 -3.87 16.97 -8.14
CA GLU A 204 -3.11 17.89 -7.27
C GLU A 204 -3.65 17.96 -5.83
N GLY A 205 -4.91 17.57 -5.62
CA GLY A 205 -5.56 17.49 -4.30
C GLY A 205 -5.37 16.18 -3.54
N GLY A 206 -4.62 15.23 -4.06
CA GLY A 206 -4.40 13.91 -3.46
C GLY A 206 -3.71 13.98 -2.09
N ILE A 207 -4.14 13.12 -1.15
CA ILE A 207 -3.58 13.04 0.21
C ILE A 207 -2.07 12.79 0.18
N SER A 208 -1.61 11.96 -0.73
CA SER A 208 -0.19 11.60 -0.89
C SER A 208 0.72 12.79 -1.20
N CYS A 209 0.21 13.81 -1.91
CA CYS A 209 0.98 15.00 -2.28
C CYS A 209 1.18 15.96 -1.10
N SER A 210 0.25 16.02 -0.16
CA SER A 210 0.25 16.96 0.97
C SER A 210 0.83 16.37 2.26
N PHE A 211 1.02 15.06 2.34
CA PHE A 211 1.41 14.35 3.54
C PHE A 211 2.87 14.61 3.96
N LYS A 212 3.07 15.08 5.20
CA LYS A 212 4.42 15.38 5.71
C LYS A 212 4.96 14.35 6.72
N GLY A 213 4.13 13.49 7.27
CA GLY A 213 4.49 12.57 8.33
C GLY A 213 5.03 13.24 9.59
N SER A 214 4.98 12.53 10.73
CA SER A 214 5.58 12.95 12.00
C SER A 214 6.23 11.74 12.68
N PRO A 215 7.02 11.92 13.75
CA PRO A 215 7.54 10.80 14.53
C PRO A 215 6.42 9.92 15.11
N GLU A 216 5.30 10.51 15.55
CA GLU A 216 4.14 9.81 16.09
C GLU A 216 3.46 8.97 15.01
N TYR A 217 3.29 9.54 13.82
CA TYR A 217 2.76 8.83 12.66
C TYR A 217 3.65 7.63 12.28
N GLU A 218 4.95 7.86 12.20
CA GLU A 218 5.92 6.81 11.87
C GLU A 218 5.90 5.69 12.91
N HIS A 219 5.78 6.03 14.18
CA HIS A 219 5.65 5.05 15.25
C HIS A 219 4.40 4.18 15.06
N LEU A 220 3.23 4.78 14.83
CA LEU A 220 1.97 4.09 14.57
C LEU A 220 2.07 3.16 13.34
N PHE A 221 2.63 3.68 12.25
CA PHE A 221 2.85 2.90 11.03
C PHE A 221 3.74 1.69 11.28
N GLN A 222 4.84 1.85 12.01
CA GLN A 222 5.78 0.76 12.30
C GLN A 222 5.16 -0.30 13.22
N GLN A 223 4.33 0.08 14.17
CA GLN A 223 3.57 -0.89 14.96
C GLN A 223 2.66 -1.74 14.08
N SER A 224 1.89 -1.11 13.17
CA SER A 224 1.02 -1.81 12.23
C SER A 224 1.80 -2.69 11.25
N LEU A 225 2.98 -2.24 10.81
CA LEU A 225 3.86 -3.04 9.95
C LEU A 225 4.40 -4.28 10.67
N LYS A 226 4.83 -4.15 11.92
CA LYS A 226 5.25 -5.30 12.75
C LYS A 226 4.13 -6.32 12.94
N GLN A 227 2.91 -5.85 13.21
CA GLN A 227 1.72 -6.71 13.33
C GLN A 227 1.38 -7.42 12.02
N SER A 228 1.78 -6.85 10.88
CA SER A 228 1.54 -7.44 9.55
C SER A 228 2.53 -8.56 9.21
N ILE A 229 3.62 -8.70 9.95
CA ILE A 229 4.63 -9.75 9.74
C ILE A 229 4.31 -10.96 10.64
N PRO A 230 4.15 -12.18 10.11
CA PRO A 230 3.92 -13.37 10.93
C PRO A 230 5.06 -13.62 11.93
N ARG A 231 4.71 -14.09 13.12
CA ARG A 231 5.69 -14.43 14.16
C ARG A 231 6.76 -15.39 13.62
N GLY A 232 8.02 -15.11 13.92
CA GLY A 232 9.16 -15.91 13.48
C GLY A 232 9.73 -15.54 12.10
N LYS A 233 9.04 -14.67 11.33
CA LYS A 233 9.56 -14.14 10.06
C LYS A 233 10.14 -12.72 10.19
N ASP A 234 9.96 -12.08 11.32
CA ASP A 234 10.35 -10.70 11.64
C ASP A 234 11.84 -10.45 11.41
N ALA A 235 12.73 -11.36 11.82
CA ALA A 235 14.19 -11.19 11.68
C ALA A 235 14.62 -10.93 10.22
N LYS A 236 13.98 -11.60 9.26
CA LYS A 236 14.29 -11.45 7.83
C LYS A 236 13.91 -10.08 7.26
N TYR A 237 12.74 -9.56 7.63
CA TYR A 237 12.22 -8.29 7.10
C TYR A 237 12.63 -7.10 7.95
N PHE A 238 13.24 -7.36 9.10
CA PHE A 238 13.52 -6.35 10.10
C PHE A 238 14.63 -5.38 9.67
N ASP A 239 15.66 -5.86 8.98
CA ASP A 239 16.72 -5.01 8.44
C ASP A 239 16.17 -3.91 7.51
N PHE A 240 15.18 -4.25 6.71
CA PHE A 240 14.50 -3.28 5.83
C PHE A 240 13.70 -2.25 6.63
N THR A 241 12.98 -2.69 7.66
CA THR A 241 12.19 -1.78 8.49
C THR A 241 13.09 -0.84 9.29
N ILE A 242 14.23 -1.30 9.83
CA ILE A 242 15.21 -0.44 10.49
C ILE A 242 15.78 0.60 9.52
N LYS A 243 16.21 0.19 8.33
CA LYS A 243 16.77 1.10 7.32
C LYS A 243 15.79 2.19 6.93
N ASN A 244 14.52 1.84 6.74
CA ASN A 244 13.48 2.82 6.41
C ASN A 244 13.23 3.79 7.57
N ARG A 245 13.14 3.29 8.81
CA ARG A 245 12.99 4.13 10.01
C ARG A 245 14.19 5.05 10.24
N LEU A 246 15.40 4.59 9.99
CA LEU A 246 16.59 5.44 10.06
C LEU A 246 16.56 6.55 9.00
N LYS A 247 16.03 6.27 7.79
CA LYS A 247 15.80 7.29 6.78
C LYS A 247 14.81 8.35 7.29
N ASN A 248 13.71 7.95 7.92
CA ASN A 248 12.73 8.85 8.51
C ASN A 248 13.28 9.57 9.74
N PHE A 249 14.07 8.90 10.59
CA PHE A 249 14.80 9.54 11.67
C PHE A 249 15.68 10.71 11.13
N HIS A 250 16.42 10.48 10.06
CA HIS A 250 17.22 11.54 9.44
C HIS A 250 16.38 12.64 8.79
N ARG A 251 15.19 12.32 8.31
CA ARG A 251 14.23 13.32 7.82
C ARG A 251 13.73 14.23 8.94
N PHE A 252 13.40 13.67 10.10
CA PHE A 252 12.87 14.43 11.24
C PHE A 252 13.96 15.16 12.03
N TYR A 253 15.06 14.50 12.28
CA TYR A 253 16.09 14.93 13.23
C TYR A 253 17.48 15.13 12.63
N GLY A 254 17.82 14.45 11.53
CA GLY A 254 19.19 14.37 11.01
C GLY A 254 19.77 15.70 10.54
N LYS A 255 18.92 16.62 10.04
CA LYS A 255 19.32 17.96 9.61
C LYS A 255 19.27 19.01 10.74
N LYS A 256 18.76 18.66 11.91
CA LYS A 256 18.64 19.52 13.06
C LYS A 256 19.78 19.22 14.03
N TYR A 257 20.52 20.23 14.49
CA TYR A 257 21.51 20.05 15.53
C TYR A 257 20.94 20.23 16.95
N ASN A 258 19.82 20.92 17.10
CA ASN A 258 19.06 20.97 18.36
C ASN A 258 17.77 20.19 18.25
N VAL A 259 17.70 19.06 18.91
CA VAL A 259 16.57 18.10 18.89
C VAL A 259 16.22 17.66 20.31
N LYS A 260 16.09 18.63 21.22
CA LYS A 260 15.73 18.37 22.62
C LYS A 260 14.42 17.57 22.69
N GLY A 261 14.40 16.53 23.52
CA GLY A 261 13.26 15.63 23.68
C GLY A 261 13.13 14.55 22.60
N MET A 262 14.08 14.45 21.66
CA MET A 262 14.08 13.40 20.65
C MET A 262 14.05 12.00 21.27
N LYS A 263 14.79 11.80 22.35
CA LYS A 263 14.90 10.52 23.05
C LYS A 263 13.64 10.10 23.79
N ASP A 264 12.77 11.07 24.09
CA ASP A 264 11.51 10.82 24.82
C ASP A 264 10.39 10.37 23.89
N THR A 265 10.60 10.42 22.56
CA THR A 265 9.59 9.99 21.59
C THR A 265 9.51 8.45 21.50
N ALA A 266 8.29 7.93 21.41
CA ALA A 266 8.04 6.50 21.23
C ALA A 266 8.75 5.97 19.98
N PHE A 267 8.75 6.73 18.90
CA PHE A 267 9.48 6.42 17.66
C PHE A 267 10.97 6.14 17.90
N TYR A 268 11.65 7.02 18.66
CA TYR A 268 13.08 6.84 18.96
C TYR A 268 13.32 5.62 19.85
N GLN A 269 12.55 5.48 20.93
CA GLN A 269 12.72 4.39 21.90
C GLN A 269 12.51 3.03 21.24
N GLU A 270 11.48 2.91 20.43
CA GLU A 270 11.20 1.67 19.71
C GLU A 270 12.30 1.36 18.67
N LEU A 271 12.71 2.34 17.85
CA LEU A 271 13.78 2.13 16.87
C LEU A 271 15.09 1.71 17.55
N LYS A 272 15.41 2.31 18.71
CA LYS A 272 16.59 1.94 19.52
C LYS A 272 16.48 0.49 20.02
N SER A 273 15.36 0.15 20.65
CA SER A 273 15.11 -1.20 21.16
C SER A 273 15.23 -2.26 20.06
N ASP A 274 14.64 -1.97 18.92
CA ASP A 274 14.69 -2.86 17.78
C ASP A 274 16.10 -3.04 17.22
N MET A 275 16.89 -1.96 17.11
CA MET A 275 18.30 -2.08 16.69
C MET A 275 19.12 -2.94 17.67
N GLU A 276 18.87 -2.81 18.97
CA GLU A 276 19.52 -3.63 20.01
C GLU A 276 19.12 -5.09 19.88
N GLN A 277 17.82 -5.37 19.75
CA GLN A 277 17.26 -6.73 19.63
C GLN A 277 17.83 -7.48 18.42
N TYR A 278 17.97 -6.81 17.28
CA TYR A 278 18.43 -7.44 16.03
C TYR A 278 19.91 -7.21 15.74
N GLY A 279 20.65 -6.64 16.67
CA GLY A 279 22.10 -6.43 16.56
C GLY A 279 22.51 -5.46 15.46
N TYR A 280 21.63 -4.50 15.10
CA TYR A 280 21.88 -3.53 14.03
C TYR A 280 22.93 -2.48 14.47
N LYS A 281 24.05 -2.35 13.74
CA LYS A 281 25.14 -1.46 14.08
C LYS A 281 25.13 -0.20 13.23
N LEU A 282 24.95 0.95 13.87
CA LEU A 282 25.07 2.25 13.20
C LEU A 282 26.54 2.62 12.92
N PRO A 283 26.84 3.20 11.75
CA PRO A 283 28.11 3.89 11.50
C PRO A 283 28.40 4.94 12.56
N ALA A 284 29.67 5.21 12.84
CA ALA A 284 30.07 6.05 13.98
C ALA A 284 29.39 7.44 14.00
N ALA A 285 29.39 8.15 12.88
CA ALA A 285 28.75 9.47 12.79
C ALA A 285 27.22 9.39 12.98
N GLU A 286 26.58 8.37 12.43
CA GLU A 286 25.14 8.15 12.59
C GLU A 286 24.78 7.75 14.01
N ARG A 287 25.61 6.95 14.67
CA ARG A 287 25.45 6.60 16.09
C ARG A 287 25.52 7.82 16.98
N ILE A 288 26.40 8.78 16.69
CA ILE A 288 26.46 10.05 17.42
C ILE A 288 25.21 10.87 17.20
N LEU A 289 24.76 11.02 15.95
CA LEU A 289 23.53 11.74 15.61
C LEU A 289 22.29 11.12 16.25
N PHE A 290 22.23 9.81 16.28
CA PHE A 290 21.11 9.07 16.86
C PHE A 290 21.07 9.17 18.39
N ASN A 291 22.22 9.09 19.08
CA ASN A 291 22.27 9.01 20.53
C ASN A 291 22.48 10.34 21.25
N ASN A 292 22.64 11.47 20.56
CA ASN A 292 23.05 12.71 21.19
C ASN A 292 22.12 13.87 20.85
N GLU A 293 21.67 14.59 21.89
CA GLU A 293 20.82 15.78 21.74
C GLU A 293 21.64 17.08 21.85
N ASN A 294 22.92 17.01 22.26
CA ASN A 294 23.77 18.18 22.37
C ASN A 294 24.02 18.79 20.98
N PRO A 295 23.64 20.07 20.75
CA PRO A 295 23.72 20.70 19.44
C PRO A 295 25.14 20.79 18.87
N VAL A 296 26.16 20.99 19.71
CA VAL A 296 27.55 21.07 19.26
C VAL A 296 28.05 19.72 18.77
N VAL A 297 27.79 18.66 19.56
CA VAL A 297 28.18 17.28 19.20
C VAL A 297 27.49 16.84 17.92
N ARG A 298 26.20 17.16 17.76
CA ARG A 298 25.45 16.86 16.55
C ARG A 298 25.96 17.61 15.34
N PHE A 299 26.31 18.89 15.50
CA PHE A 299 26.89 19.71 14.43
C PHE A 299 28.18 19.09 13.90
N LEU A 300 29.10 18.69 14.80
CA LEU A 300 30.35 18.03 14.44
C LEU A 300 30.10 16.67 13.74
N ALA A 301 29.12 15.89 14.21
CA ALA A 301 28.77 14.62 13.59
C ALA A 301 28.13 14.79 12.19
N LEU A 302 27.37 15.86 11.95
CA LEU A 302 26.84 16.21 10.64
C LEU A 302 27.95 16.55 9.64
N ILE A 303 28.97 17.29 10.08
CA ILE A 303 30.17 17.58 9.28
C ILE A 303 30.90 16.29 8.94
N ALA A 304 31.19 15.45 9.93
CA ALA A 304 31.84 14.16 9.73
C ALA A 304 31.07 13.24 8.77
N ARG A 305 29.74 13.20 8.88
CA ARG A 305 28.88 12.45 7.95
C ARG A 305 28.96 12.98 6.52
N GLY A 306 29.02 14.30 6.35
CA GLY A 306 29.14 14.95 5.04
C GLY A 306 30.47 14.61 4.35
N VAL A 307 31.55 14.61 5.09
CA VAL A 307 32.89 14.24 4.61
C VAL A 307 32.99 12.75 4.29
N MET A 308 32.28 11.88 5.03
CA MET A 308 32.34 10.41 4.91
C MET A 308 31.34 9.84 3.89
N LYS A 309 30.38 10.63 3.37
CA LYS A 309 29.37 10.15 2.41
C LYS A 309 29.93 9.40 1.20
N PRO A 310 31.10 9.78 0.61
CA PRO A 310 31.70 9.05 -0.49
C PRO A 310 32.10 7.60 -0.12
N PHE A 311 32.36 7.31 1.16
CA PHE A 311 32.82 6.01 1.65
C PHE A 311 31.67 5.04 2.02
N TYR A 312 30.42 5.51 2.09
CA TYR A 312 29.24 4.69 2.44
C TYR A 312 28.36 4.33 1.24
N LYS A 313 28.78 4.71 0.01
CA LYS A 313 28.09 4.32 -1.24
C LYS A 313 28.69 3.01 -1.80
N ARG A 314 28.73 1.96 -1.01
CA ARG A 314 28.94 0.59 -1.50
C ARG A 314 27.92 -0.37 -0.92
#